data_1334c029bf5a957bb03cf2585ca56537
#
_entry.id   1334c029bf5a957bb03cf2585ca56537
#
_cell.length_a   1.000
_cell.length_b   1.000
_cell.length_c   1.000
_cell.angle_alpha   90.00
_cell.angle_beta   90.00
_cell.angle_gamma   90.00
#
_symmetry.space_group_name_H-M   'P 1'
#
loop_
_entity.id
_entity.type
_entity.pdbx_description
1 polymer ?
#
loop_
_entity_poly.entity_id
_entity_poly.type
_entity_poly.pdbx_seq_one_letter_code
_entity_poly.pdbx_strand_id
1 'polypeptide(L)'
;GLGALIIPMFIAALIVLNAMMGAVYERFREISIYSSVGLAPMHIALLFVAEACVYAIIGVTLGYIIGQGLGKVLIALDLVRGMNLNYSSMSAIVSSIIVMAVVLLSTLYPARVAARSAVPDTVRRWVPPKPEGDDWEMEFPFAVSEREVLGLCGFFANYFSAYSEESIGDFYAEKVRVIKEEREGSTEYAVQLLIWLAPFDMGVSQFLQLEFLPTPISSVYKVEIYIQRISGQDTFWQRVNHRFINGLRKEFLLWHTMEESAKVFHREFADKTLQIGGNEPERDLQELSE
;
A
#
# COMPACT_ATOMS: atom_id res chain seq x y z
N GLY A 1 3.10 -34.34 -34.08
CA GLY A 1 2.86 -34.82 -32.74
C GLY A 1 2.49 -33.68 -31.79
N LEU A 2 1.93 -34.03 -30.64
CA LEU A 2 1.51 -33.07 -29.58
C LEU A 2 2.59 -32.04 -29.19
N GLY A 3 3.88 -32.42 -29.25
CA GLY A 3 5.00 -31.52 -28.96
C GLY A 3 5.11 -30.30 -29.89
N ALA A 4 4.68 -30.41 -31.14
CA ALA A 4 4.69 -29.32 -32.09
C ALA A 4 3.61 -28.23 -31.81
N LEU A 5 2.58 -28.57 -31.02
CA LEU A 5 1.52 -27.67 -30.65
C LEU A 5 1.87 -26.80 -29.40
N ILE A 6 2.84 -27.21 -28.60
CA ILE A 6 3.21 -26.54 -27.35
C ILE A 6 3.68 -25.11 -27.62
N ILE A 7 4.55 -24.93 -28.60
CA ILE A 7 5.10 -23.57 -28.91
C ILE A 7 4.02 -22.61 -29.41
N PRO A 8 3.18 -22.95 -30.41
CA PRO A 8 2.08 -22.08 -30.83
C PRO A 8 1.08 -21.78 -29.71
N MET A 9 0.77 -22.77 -28.87
CA MET A 9 -0.13 -22.57 -27.72
C MET A 9 0.47 -21.63 -26.66
N PHE A 10 1.76 -21.75 -26.40
CA PHE A 10 2.44 -20.86 -25.47
C PHE A 10 2.46 -19.40 -25.98
N ILE A 11 2.73 -19.22 -27.27
CA ILE A 11 2.67 -17.89 -27.92
C ILE A 11 1.26 -17.33 -27.83
N ALA A 12 0.24 -18.14 -28.15
CA ALA A 12 -1.17 -17.71 -28.05
C ALA A 12 -1.53 -17.33 -26.59
N ALA A 13 -1.09 -18.11 -25.60
CA ALA A 13 -1.29 -17.79 -24.19
C ALA A 13 -0.69 -16.44 -23.79
N LEU A 14 0.53 -16.14 -24.23
CA LEU A 14 1.20 -14.87 -23.98
C LEU A 14 0.50 -13.70 -24.66
N ILE A 15 0.01 -13.87 -25.89
CA ILE A 15 -0.75 -12.84 -26.61
C ILE A 15 -2.05 -12.52 -25.86
N VAL A 16 -2.79 -13.55 -25.43
CA VAL A 16 -4.02 -13.37 -24.66
C VAL A 16 -3.75 -12.69 -23.33
N LEU A 17 -2.72 -13.16 -22.59
CA LEU A 17 -2.32 -12.55 -21.34
C LEU A 17 -2.00 -11.05 -21.50
N ASN A 18 -1.21 -10.70 -22.51
CA ASN A 18 -0.83 -9.32 -22.76
C ASN A 18 -2.04 -8.45 -23.17
N ALA A 19 -2.91 -8.97 -24.05
CA ALA A 19 -4.13 -8.27 -24.46
C ALA A 19 -5.07 -8.02 -23.28
N MET A 20 -5.28 -9.02 -22.43
CA MET A 20 -6.13 -8.89 -21.23
C MET A 20 -5.52 -7.97 -20.18
N MET A 21 -4.18 -7.95 -20.02
CA MET A 21 -3.52 -6.96 -19.17
C MET A 21 -3.74 -5.54 -19.69
N GLY A 22 -3.63 -5.31 -20.99
CA GLY A 22 -3.95 -4.02 -21.63
C GLY A 22 -5.40 -3.59 -21.32
N ALA A 23 -6.36 -4.49 -21.50
CA ALA A 23 -7.76 -4.23 -21.20
C ALA A 23 -8.01 -3.86 -19.72
N VAL A 24 -7.29 -4.49 -18.76
CA VAL A 24 -7.38 -4.13 -17.34
C VAL A 24 -6.88 -2.71 -17.10
N TYR A 25 -5.74 -2.32 -17.70
CA TYR A 25 -5.19 -0.97 -17.54
C TYR A 25 -6.06 0.10 -18.19
N GLU A 26 -6.61 -0.15 -19.36
CA GLU A 26 -7.51 0.78 -20.05
C GLU A 26 -8.82 1.00 -19.28
N ARG A 27 -9.33 -0.03 -18.60
CA ARG A 27 -10.57 0.02 -17.82
C ARG A 27 -10.37 0.30 -16.34
N PHE A 28 -9.21 0.78 -15.92
CA PHE A 28 -8.91 1.05 -14.50
C PHE A 28 -9.92 1.99 -13.84
N ARG A 29 -10.38 3.01 -14.59
CA ARG A 29 -11.40 3.94 -14.13
C ARG A 29 -12.77 3.28 -13.93
N GLU A 30 -13.15 2.36 -14.82
CA GLU A 30 -14.39 1.60 -14.70
C GLU A 30 -14.36 0.66 -13.50
N ILE A 31 -13.21 0.00 -13.27
CA ILE A 31 -12.99 -0.85 -12.08
C ILE A 31 -13.19 -0.04 -10.80
N SER A 32 -12.70 1.20 -10.74
CA SER A 32 -12.89 2.10 -9.60
C SER A 32 -14.37 2.47 -9.39
N ILE A 33 -15.12 2.69 -10.47
CA ILE A 33 -16.57 2.94 -10.42
C ILE A 33 -17.31 1.71 -9.88
N TYR A 34 -17.01 0.51 -10.38
CA TYR A 34 -17.63 -0.73 -9.88
C TYR A 34 -17.37 -0.94 -8.40
N SER A 35 -16.17 -0.64 -7.94
CA SER A 35 -15.81 -0.70 -6.52
C SER A 35 -16.59 0.31 -5.68
N SER A 36 -16.78 1.54 -6.17
CA SER A 36 -17.53 2.59 -5.46
C SER A 36 -19.03 2.29 -5.34
N VAL A 37 -19.58 1.53 -6.29
CA VAL A 37 -20.97 1.02 -6.24
C VAL A 37 -21.10 -0.21 -5.32
N GLY A 38 -19.99 -0.74 -4.79
CA GLY A 38 -19.99 -1.84 -3.81
C GLY A 38 -19.82 -3.23 -4.43
N LEU A 39 -19.40 -3.37 -5.69
CA LEU A 39 -19.04 -4.68 -6.23
C LEU A 39 -17.82 -5.25 -5.50
N ALA A 40 -17.97 -6.48 -5.00
CA ALA A 40 -16.84 -7.16 -4.40
C ALA A 40 -15.75 -7.44 -5.45
N PRO A 41 -14.45 -7.40 -5.08
CA PRO A 41 -13.32 -7.64 -5.98
C PRO A 41 -13.43 -8.95 -6.80
N MET A 42 -14.03 -9.98 -6.21
CA MET A 42 -14.26 -11.25 -6.88
C MET A 42 -15.26 -11.12 -8.05
N HIS A 43 -16.31 -10.32 -7.92
CA HIS A 43 -17.26 -10.09 -9.00
C HIS A 43 -16.60 -9.34 -10.16
N ILE A 44 -15.71 -8.39 -9.87
CA ILE A 44 -14.94 -7.68 -10.89
C ILE A 44 -13.99 -8.64 -11.63
N ALA A 45 -13.30 -9.53 -10.93
CA ALA A 45 -12.51 -10.58 -11.58
C ALA A 45 -13.36 -11.46 -12.51
N LEU A 46 -14.56 -11.84 -12.07
CA LEU A 46 -15.46 -12.68 -12.85
C LEU A 46 -15.97 -12.00 -14.13
N LEU A 47 -16.11 -10.67 -14.16
CA LEU A 47 -16.43 -9.94 -15.38
C LEU A 47 -15.34 -10.13 -16.45
N PHE A 48 -14.06 -10.04 -16.08
CA PHE A 48 -12.96 -10.27 -17.02
C PHE A 48 -12.87 -11.73 -17.47
N VAL A 49 -13.16 -12.68 -16.57
CA VAL A 49 -13.21 -14.10 -16.93
C VAL A 49 -14.38 -14.38 -17.89
N ALA A 50 -15.55 -13.79 -17.67
CA ALA A 50 -16.71 -13.94 -18.56
C ALA A 50 -16.43 -13.36 -19.97
N GLU A 51 -15.76 -12.20 -20.04
CA GLU A 51 -15.32 -11.61 -21.30
C GLU A 51 -14.33 -12.53 -22.04
N ALA A 52 -13.37 -13.12 -21.32
CA ALA A 52 -12.43 -14.09 -21.87
C ALA A 52 -13.13 -15.36 -22.39
N CYS A 53 -14.19 -15.84 -21.73
CA CYS A 53 -15.01 -16.95 -22.23
C CYS A 53 -15.64 -16.62 -23.57
N VAL A 54 -16.19 -15.41 -23.75
CA VAL A 54 -16.78 -14.99 -25.03
C VAL A 54 -15.71 -14.96 -26.11
N TYR A 55 -14.56 -14.35 -25.85
CA TYR A 55 -13.45 -14.33 -26.82
C TYR A 55 -12.93 -15.73 -27.15
N ALA A 56 -12.88 -16.63 -26.19
CA ALA A 56 -12.47 -18.02 -26.41
C ALA A 56 -13.44 -18.74 -27.36
N ILE A 57 -14.75 -18.61 -27.13
CA ILE A 57 -15.77 -19.23 -27.98
C ILE A 57 -15.70 -18.70 -29.43
N ILE A 58 -15.64 -17.39 -29.59
CA ILE A 58 -15.52 -16.74 -30.89
C ILE A 58 -14.21 -17.16 -31.58
N GLY A 59 -13.10 -17.10 -30.86
CA GLY A 59 -11.77 -17.46 -31.37
C GLY A 59 -11.67 -18.91 -31.80
N VAL A 60 -12.20 -19.84 -31.01
CA VAL A 60 -12.24 -21.27 -31.37
C VAL A 60 -13.09 -21.51 -32.61
N THR A 61 -14.27 -20.89 -32.70
CA THR A 61 -15.18 -21.07 -33.82
C THR A 61 -14.59 -20.51 -35.12
N LEU A 62 -14.08 -19.29 -35.08
CA LEU A 62 -13.46 -18.65 -36.25
C LEU A 62 -12.18 -19.38 -36.64
N GLY A 63 -11.35 -19.75 -35.66
CA GLY A 63 -10.10 -20.49 -35.89
C GLY A 63 -10.35 -21.84 -36.55
N TYR A 64 -11.41 -22.54 -36.14
CA TYR A 64 -11.81 -23.82 -36.80
C TYR A 64 -12.23 -23.60 -38.25
N ILE A 65 -13.12 -22.59 -38.53
CA ILE A 65 -13.61 -22.32 -39.89
C ILE A 65 -12.44 -21.89 -40.80
N ILE A 66 -11.60 -20.97 -40.33
CA ILE A 66 -10.43 -20.46 -41.09
C ILE A 66 -9.43 -21.61 -41.32
N GLY A 67 -9.14 -22.40 -40.29
CA GLY A 67 -8.24 -23.54 -40.41
C GLY A 67 -8.69 -24.59 -41.42
N GLN A 68 -9.98 -24.92 -41.43
CA GLN A 68 -10.58 -25.83 -42.42
C GLN A 68 -10.58 -25.25 -43.82
N GLY A 69 -10.93 -23.95 -43.95
CA GLY A 69 -10.92 -23.27 -45.26
C GLY A 69 -9.51 -23.20 -45.83
N LEU A 70 -8.54 -22.75 -45.04
CA LEU A 70 -7.14 -22.67 -45.44
C LEU A 70 -6.56 -24.01 -45.82
N GLY A 71 -6.85 -25.05 -45.02
CA GLY A 71 -6.41 -26.44 -45.30
C GLY A 71 -6.92 -26.94 -46.67
N LYS A 72 -8.21 -26.69 -47.01
CA LYS A 72 -8.75 -27.05 -48.33
C LYS A 72 -8.07 -26.30 -49.48
N VAL A 73 -7.80 -25.01 -49.30
CA VAL A 73 -7.11 -24.19 -50.33
C VAL A 73 -5.68 -24.70 -50.56
N LEU A 74 -4.94 -24.99 -49.50
CA LEU A 74 -3.56 -25.50 -49.57
C LEU A 74 -3.49 -26.86 -50.32
N ILE A 75 -4.46 -27.73 -50.07
CA ILE A 75 -4.54 -29.02 -50.80
C ILE A 75 -4.93 -28.82 -52.27
N ALA A 76 -5.87 -27.92 -52.56
CA ALA A 76 -6.31 -27.60 -53.92
C ALA A 76 -5.18 -27.00 -54.79
N LEU A 77 -4.26 -26.25 -54.17
CA LEU A 77 -3.08 -25.66 -54.79
C LEU A 77 -1.88 -26.65 -54.87
N ASP A 78 -2.05 -27.90 -54.45
CA ASP A 78 -1.01 -28.94 -54.40
C ASP A 78 0.28 -28.52 -53.63
N LEU A 79 0.13 -27.55 -52.71
CA LEU A 79 1.21 -27.02 -51.92
C LEU A 79 1.64 -27.96 -50.77
N VAL A 80 0.74 -28.88 -50.38
CA VAL A 80 0.99 -29.83 -49.27
C VAL A 80 0.56 -31.22 -49.70
N ARG A 81 1.52 -31.99 -50.29
CA ARG A 81 1.27 -33.35 -50.74
C ARG A 81 1.21 -34.32 -49.56
N GLY A 82 0.15 -35.13 -49.51
CA GLY A 82 -0.01 -36.20 -48.48
C GLY A 82 -0.61 -35.75 -47.15
N MET A 83 -1.08 -34.55 -47.03
CA MET A 83 -1.82 -34.09 -45.84
C MET A 83 -3.27 -34.54 -45.91
N ASN A 84 -3.68 -35.42 -45.00
CA ASN A 84 -5.08 -35.78 -44.83
C ASN A 84 -5.71 -34.83 -43.83
N LEU A 85 -6.69 -34.02 -44.24
CA LEU A 85 -7.48 -33.21 -43.32
C LEU A 85 -8.33 -34.16 -42.45
N ASN A 86 -8.10 -34.11 -41.16
CA ASN A 86 -8.91 -34.84 -40.21
C ASN A 86 -10.18 -34.08 -39.87
N TYR A 87 -11.28 -34.47 -40.50
CA TYR A 87 -12.61 -33.90 -40.22
C TYR A 87 -13.32 -34.57 -39.05
N SER A 88 -12.58 -35.32 -38.21
CA SER A 88 -13.16 -35.97 -37.04
C SER A 88 -13.71 -34.92 -36.07
N SER A 89 -15.00 -34.96 -35.78
CA SER A 89 -15.67 -34.09 -34.81
C SER A 89 -15.03 -34.17 -33.42
N MET A 90 -14.52 -35.37 -33.06
CA MET A 90 -13.87 -35.60 -31.79
C MET A 90 -12.54 -34.79 -31.65
N SER A 91 -11.71 -34.78 -32.71
CA SER A 91 -10.47 -34.01 -32.69
C SER A 91 -10.74 -32.50 -32.62
N ALA A 92 -11.79 -32.01 -33.28
CA ALA A 92 -12.22 -30.62 -33.21
C ALA A 92 -12.69 -30.25 -31.80
N ILE A 93 -13.49 -31.11 -31.16
CA ILE A 93 -13.95 -30.90 -29.77
C ILE A 93 -12.77 -30.85 -28.80
N VAL A 94 -11.87 -31.83 -28.87
CA VAL A 94 -10.70 -31.86 -27.95
C VAL A 94 -9.80 -30.65 -28.14
N SER A 95 -9.50 -30.27 -29.39
CA SER A 95 -8.68 -29.07 -29.65
C SER A 95 -9.35 -27.78 -29.15
N SER A 96 -10.68 -27.68 -29.32
CA SER A 96 -11.47 -26.53 -28.83
C SER A 96 -11.43 -26.42 -27.32
N ILE A 97 -11.56 -27.53 -26.60
CA ILE A 97 -11.47 -27.56 -25.14
C ILE A 97 -10.05 -27.15 -24.67
N ILE A 98 -9.02 -27.65 -25.35
CA ILE A 98 -7.62 -27.31 -24.99
C ILE A 98 -7.38 -25.82 -25.19
N VAL A 99 -7.78 -25.23 -26.33
CA VAL A 99 -7.61 -23.80 -26.59
C VAL A 99 -8.38 -22.97 -25.58
N MET A 100 -9.64 -23.34 -25.29
CA MET A 100 -10.45 -22.64 -24.29
C MET A 100 -9.79 -22.69 -22.92
N ALA A 101 -9.27 -23.84 -22.51
CA ALA A 101 -8.54 -23.97 -21.23
C ALA A 101 -7.30 -23.05 -21.17
N VAL A 102 -6.53 -22.98 -22.26
CA VAL A 102 -5.35 -22.10 -22.35
C VAL A 102 -5.74 -20.64 -22.21
N VAL A 103 -6.80 -20.17 -22.91
CA VAL A 103 -7.28 -18.80 -22.81
C VAL A 103 -7.74 -18.47 -21.40
N LEU A 104 -8.53 -19.35 -20.77
CA LEU A 104 -9.00 -19.13 -19.40
C LEU A 104 -7.86 -19.10 -18.39
N LEU A 105 -6.91 -20.01 -18.49
CA LEU A 105 -5.73 -20.02 -17.60
C LEU A 105 -4.90 -18.74 -17.76
N SER A 106 -4.70 -18.27 -18.99
CA SER A 106 -3.98 -17.02 -19.29
C SER A 106 -4.69 -15.79 -18.73
N THR A 107 -6.01 -15.84 -18.59
CA THR A 107 -6.83 -14.73 -18.08
C THR A 107 -6.86 -14.65 -16.55
N LEU A 108 -6.53 -15.74 -15.84
CA LEU A 108 -6.59 -15.76 -14.38
C LEU A 108 -5.69 -14.70 -13.73
N TYR A 109 -4.51 -14.46 -14.29
CA TYR A 109 -3.59 -13.46 -13.77
C TYR A 109 -4.13 -12.02 -13.97
N PRO A 110 -4.51 -11.58 -15.19
CA PRO A 110 -5.16 -10.27 -15.40
C PRO A 110 -6.41 -10.06 -14.54
N ALA A 111 -7.28 -11.08 -14.42
CA ALA A 111 -8.47 -11.00 -13.58
C ALA A 111 -8.15 -10.77 -12.10
N ARG A 112 -7.09 -11.40 -11.58
CA ARG A 112 -6.59 -11.15 -10.22
C ARG A 112 -6.03 -9.73 -10.06
N VAL A 113 -5.35 -9.20 -11.07
CA VAL A 113 -4.86 -7.82 -11.06
C VAL A 113 -6.03 -6.85 -11.02
N ALA A 114 -7.06 -7.05 -11.85
CA ALA A 114 -8.29 -6.26 -11.84
C ALA A 114 -8.98 -6.28 -10.47
N ALA A 115 -9.11 -7.47 -9.85
CA ALA A 115 -9.70 -7.61 -8.53
C ALA A 115 -8.92 -6.86 -7.44
N ARG A 116 -7.59 -6.89 -7.49
CA ARG A 116 -6.74 -6.15 -6.53
C ARG A 116 -6.83 -4.65 -6.73
N SER A 117 -6.95 -4.20 -7.97
CA SER A 117 -7.10 -2.79 -8.31
C SER A 117 -8.48 -2.24 -7.94
N ALA A 118 -9.47 -3.12 -7.74
CA ALA A 118 -10.81 -2.75 -7.29
C ALA A 118 -10.88 -2.39 -5.81
N VAL A 119 -9.92 -2.83 -5.00
CA VAL A 119 -9.81 -2.37 -3.62
C VAL A 119 -9.30 -0.93 -3.70
N PRO A 120 -10.10 0.07 -3.29
CA PRO A 120 -9.61 1.44 -3.25
C PRO A 120 -8.34 1.46 -2.42
N ASP A 121 -7.31 2.13 -2.90
CA ASP A 121 -6.01 2.27 -2.24
C ASP A 121 -6.12 3.21 -0.99
N THR A 122 -7.27 3.13 -0.29
CA THR A 122 -7.46 3.70 1.06
C THR A 122 -6.53 3.04 2.06
N VAL A 123 -5.96 1.90 1.70
CA VAL A 123 -4.81 1.30 2.34
C VAL A 123 -3.66 1.28 1.32
N ARG A 124 -3.28 2.44 0.79
CA ARG A 124 -1.87 2.60 0.43
C ARG A 124 -1.14 2.16 1.67
N ARG A 125 -0.58 0.97 1.65
CA ARG A 125 0.28 0.51 2.74
C ARG A 125 1.46 1.47 2.73
N TRP A 126 1.29 2.60 3.43
CA TRP A 126 2.41 3.44 3.75
C TRP A 126 3.40 2.53 4.48
N VAL A 127 4.54 2.37 3.88
CA VAL A 127 5.63 1.58 4.45
C VAL A 127 6.67 2.61 4.85
N PRO A 128 7.09 2.63 6.12
CA PRO A 128 8.16 3.52 6.54
C PRO A 128 9.41 3.24 5.69
N PRO A 129 10.17 4.27 5.30
CA PRO A 129 11.46 4.10 4.63
C PRO A 129 12.39 3.26 5.50
N LYS A 130 13.52 2.83 4.96
CA LYS A 130 14.53 2.17 5.77
C LYS A 130 15.30 3.20 6.60
N PRO A 131 15.68 2.90 7.85
CA PRO A 131 16.51 3.79 8.64
C PRO A 131 17.92 3.94 8.04
N GLU A 132 18.54 5.07 8.30
CA GLU A 132 19.93 5.38 7.95
C GLU A 132 20.81 5.33 9.21
N GLY A 133 21.43 4.17 9.48
CA GLY A 133 22.19 3.96 10.71
C GLY A 133 21.28 3.94 11.95
N ASP A 134 21.54 4.86 12.87
CA ASP A 134 20.77 5.01 14.10
C ASP A 134 19.60 5.97 13.98
N ASP A 135 19.48 6.65 12.82
CA ASP A 135 18.47 7.66 12.55
C ASP A 135 17.40 7.12 11.61
N TRP A 136 16.15 7.50 11.88
CA TRP A 136 15.00 7.11 11.08
C TRP A 136 14.06 8.29 10.88
N GLU A 137 14.17 8.91 9.72
CA GLU A 137 13.30 10.02 9.31
C GLU A 137 12.22 9.54 8.36
N MET A 138 11.01 10.05 8.55
CA MET A 138 9.88 9.70 7.70
C MET A 138 8.78 10.75 7.71
N GLU A 139 8.25 11.02 6.52
CA GLU A 139 7.03 11.80 6.40
C GLU A 139 5.82 10.92 6.66
N PHE A 140 4.95 11.34 7.57
CA PHE A 140 3.71 10.64 7.89
C PHE A 140 2.61 11.06 6.90
N PRO A 141 1.77 10.11 6.42
CA PRO A 141 0.79 10.38 5.37
C PRO A 141 -0.45 11.12 5.92
N PHE A 142 -0.22 12.14 6.74
CA PHE A 142 -1.26 12.97 7.33
C PHE A 142 -0.96 14.44 7.08
N ALA A 143 -2.01 15.18 6.72
CA ALA A 143 -2.00 16.63 6.68
C ALA A 143 -2.93 17.15 7.78
N VAL A 144 -2.48 18.16 8.53
CA VAL A 144 -3.17 18.71 9.69
C VAL A 144 -3.45 20.18 9.46
N SER A 145 -4.63 20.66 9.81
CA SER A 145 -4.92 22.09 9.73
C SER A 145 -4.23 22.85 10.84
N GLU A 146 -3.81 24.09 10.59
CA GLU A 146 -3.19 24.99 11.57
C GLU A 146 -3.96 25.08 12.89
N ARG A 147 -5.30 25.04 12.81
CA ARG A 147 -6.17 25.12 13.99
C ARG A 147 -6.10 23.87 14.88
N GLU A 148 -5.73 22.73 14.30
CA GLU A 148 -5.71 21.44 14.98
C GLU A 148 -4.31 21.04 15.46
N VAL A 149 -3.23 21.65 14.91
CA VAL A 149 -1.84 21.26 15.23
C VAL A 149 -1.58 21.29 16.73
N LEU A 150 -1.91 22.39 17.41
CA LEU A 150 -1.66 22.52 18.84
C LEU A 150 -2.46 21.48 19.66
N GLY A 151 -3.71 21.23 19.28
CA GLY A 151 -4.54 20.20 19.91
C GLY A 151 -3.96 18.81 19.71
N LEU A 152 -3.42 18.54 18.53
CA LEU A 152 -2.79 17.26 18.20
C LEU A 152 -1.47 17.05 18.96
N CYS A 153 -0.66 18.11 19.12
CA CYS A 153 0.52 18.09 20.00
C CYS A 153 0.14 17.74 21.45
N GLY A 154 -0.92 18.37 21.97
CA GLY A 154 -1.44 18.07 23.30
C GLY A 154 -2.01 16.65 23.43
N PHE A 155 -2.65 16.15 22.39
CA PHE A 155 -3.13 14.78 22.34
C PHE A 155 -1.97 13.79 22.47
N PHE A 156 -0.92 13.94 21.65
CA PHE A 156 0.24 13.05 21.73
C PHE A 156 1.03 13.22 23.03
N ALA A 157 1.17 14.43 23.51
CA ALA A 157 1.82 14.67 24.81
C ALA A 157 1.06 13.96 25.94
N ASN A 158 -0.26 14.07 25.97
CA ASN A 158 -1.11 13.38 26.95
C ASN A 158 -1.07 11.85 26.77
N TYR A 159 -1.13 11.40 25.51
CA TYR A 159 -1.04 9.96 25.16
C TYR A 159 0.26 9.36 25.69
N PHE A 160 1.42 9.94 25.35
CA PHE A 160 2.70 9.42 25.81
C PHE A 160 2.90 9.55 27.32
N SER A 161 2.44 10.63 27.95
CA SER A 161 2.53 10.82 29.41
C SER A 161 1.71 9.79 30.19
N ALA A 162 0.69 9.19 29.57
CA ALA A 162 -0.10 8.13 30.19
C ALA A 162 0.65 6.78 30.25
N TYR A 163 1.72 6.62 29.50
CA TYR A 163 2.57 5.42 29.49
C TYR A 163 3.88 5.68 30.23
N SER A 164 3.81 5.76 31.55
CA SER A 164 4.98 5.85 32.43
C SER A 164 5.60 4.47 32.69
N GLU A 165 6.77 4.43 33.36
CA GLU A 165 7.49 3.19 33.70
C GLU A 165 6.63 2.15 34.46
N GLU A 166 5.62 2.61 35.21
CA GLU A 166 4.69 1.73 35.94
C GLU A 166 3.58 1.15 35.06
N SER A 167 3.46 1.60 33.82
CA SER A 167 2.40 1.15 32.91
C SER A 167 2.75 -0.19 32.26
N ILE A 168 1.78 -1.09 32.17
CA ILE A 168 1.88 -2.34 31.42
C ILE A 168 1.45 -2.04 29.98
N GLY A 169 2.41 -1.79 29.08
CA GLY A 169 2.15 -1.46 27.69
C GLY A 169 3.21 -1.97 26.72
N ASP A 170 3.02 -1.69 25.44
CA ASP A 170 3.99 -1.99 24.39
C ASP A 170 5.21 -1.04 24.43
N PHE A 171 5.14 0.01 25.21
CA PHE A 171 6.23 0.98 25.45
C PHE A 171 5.97 1.77 26.74
N TYR A 172 6.99 2.43 27.26
CA TYR A 172 6.85 3.54 28.21
C TYR A 172 7.64 4.76 27.73
N ALA A 173 7.21 5.94 28.15
CA ALA A 173 7.76 7.20 27.70
C ALA A 173 8.12 8.13 28.87
N GLU A 174 9.21 8.86 28.72
CA GLU A 174 9.68 9.85 29.69
C GLU A 174 10.02 11.15 29.00
N LYS A 175 10.13 12.20 29.81
CA LYS A 175 10.56 13.55 29.37
C LYS A 175 9.75 14.09 28.18
N VAL A 176 8.43 13.85 28.19
CA VAL A 176 7.53 14.34 27.14
C VAL A 176 7.44 15.85 27.19
N ARG A 177 7.77 16.51 26.07
CA ARG A 177 7.77 17.97 25.92
C ARG A 177 7.05 18.38 24.65
N VAL A 178 6.30 19.48 24.72
CA VAL A 178 5.72 20.14 23.53
C VAL A 178 6.52 21.41 23.29
N ILE A 179 7.11 21.52 22.11
CA ILE A 179 7.95 22.65 21.71
C ILE A 179 7.25 23.45 20.63
N LYS A 180 7.36 24.79 20.73
CA LYS A 180 6.95 25.72 19.71
C LYS A 180 8.17 26.52 19.27
N GLU A 181 8.49 26.49 18.00
CA GLU A 181 9.56 27.28 17.39
C GLU A 181 9.01 28.24 16.34
N GLU A 182 9.56 29.45 16.29
CA GLU A 182 9.26 30.41 15.23
C GLU A 182 10.49 30.52 14.32
N ARG A 183 10.38 29.97 13.10
CA ARG A 183 11.44 30.04 12.08
C ARG A 183 10.94 30.77 10.85
N GLU A 184 11.70 31.78 10.41
CA GLU A 184 11.45 32.52 9.15
C GLU A 184 10.01 33.03 8.97
N GLY A 185 9.33 33.38 10.06
CA GLY A 185 7.93 33.85 10.03
C GLY A 185 6.87 32.75 9.94
N SER A 186 7.27 31.49 10.08
CA SER A 186 6.38 30.33 10.25
C SER A 186 6.51 29.75 11.66
N THR A 187 5.40 29.22 12.17
CA THR A 187 5.38 28.56 13.47
C THR A 187 5.46 27.06 13.26
N GLU A 188 6.45 26.43 13.85
CA GLU A 188 6.65 24.99 13.86
C GLU A 188 6.33 24.43 15.24
N TYR A 189 5.80 23.22 15.30
CA TYR A 189 5.51 22.55 16.56
C TYR A 189 6.17 21.19 16.56
N ALA A 190 6.66 20.75 17.73
CA ALA A 190 7.23 19.43 17.92
C ALA A 190 6.79 18.82 19.25
N VAL A 191 6.67 17.49 19.27
CA VAL A 191 6.53 16.70 20.50
C VAL A 191 7.76 15.84 20.62
N GLN A 192 8.56 16.05 21.65
CA GLN A 192 9.80 15.32 21.92
C GLN A 192 9.67 14.45 23.16
N LEU A 193 10.26 13.26 23.12
CA LEU A 193 10.25 12.34 24.26
C LEU A 193 11.33 11.25 24.12
N LEU A 194 11.66 10.63 25.26
CA LEU A 194 12.38 9.38 25.29
C LEU A 194 11.40 8.22 25.43
N ILE A 195 11.65 7.13 24.71
CA ILE A 195 10.75 5.99 24.68
C ILE A 195 11.52 4.68 24.74
N TRP A 196 11.03 3.75 25.54
CA TRP A 196 11.51 2.37 25.63
C TRP A 196 10.45 1.44 25.07
N LEU A 197 10.86 0.54 24.19
CA LEU A 197 9.97 -0.34 23.46
C LEU A 197 9.98 -1.76 24.02
N ALA A 198 8.81 -2.36 24.15
CA ALA A 198 8.69 -3.76 24.55
C ALA A 198 9.17 -4.72 23.43
N PRO A 199 9.76 -5.88 23.80
CA PRO A 199 10.00 -6.39 25.15
C PRO A 199 11.18 -5.69 25.81
N PHE A 200 10.99 -5.25 27.06
CA PHE A 200 11.95 -4.37 27.76
C PHE A 200 13.27 -5.05 28.13
N ASP A 201 13.29 -6.37 28.22
CA ASP A 201 14.49 -7.19 28.42
C ASP A 201 15.51 -7.05 27.27
N MET A 202 15.08 -6.59 26.12
CA MET A 202 15.96 -6.32 24.97
C MET A 202 16.62 -4.94 25.01
N GLY A 203 16.25 -4.09 25.96
CA GLY A 203 16.86 -2.80 26.21
C GLY A 203 16.80 -1.82 25.03
N VAL A 204 15.71 -1.82 24.25
CA VAL A 204 15.54 -0.88 23.14
C VAL A 204 15.02 0.44 23.65
N SER A 205 15.85 1.49 23.53
CA SER A 205 15.44 2.87 23.80
C SER A 205 15.78 3.79 22.63
N GLN A 206 15.02 4.86 22.50
CA GLN A 206 15.16 5.82 21.43
C GLN A 206 14.61 7.18 21.81
N PHE A 207 15.13 8.21 21.16
CA PHE A 207 14.54 9.52 21.12
C PHE A 207 13.48 9.56 20.00
N LEU A 208 12.33 10.14 20.27
CA LEU A 208 11.25 10.35 19.29
C LEU A 208 10.91 11.83 19.24
N GLN A 209 10.83 12.34 18.02
CA GLN A 209 10.34 13.68 17.74
C GLN A 209 9.24 13.61 16.66
N LEU A 210 8.07 14.13 17.00
CA LEU A 210 6.96 14.34 16.07
C LEU A 210 6.96 15.80 15.70
N GLU A 211 7.26 16.13 14.44
CA GLU A 211 7.32 17.49 13.93
C GLU A 211 6.10 17.81 13.09
N PHE A 212 5.59 19.04 13.28
CA PHE A 212 4.49 19.60 12.53
C PHE A 212 5.02 20.84 11.80
N LEU A 213 5.31 20.67 10.51
CA LEU A 213 5.96 21.67 9.68
C LEU A 213 4.97 22.32 8.71
N PRO A 214 4.98 23.64 8.58
CA PRO A 214 4.11 24.33 7.63
C PRO A 214 4.43 23.94 6.19
N THR A 215 3.39 23.78 5.38
CA THR A 215 3.55 23.52 3.95
C THR A 215 3.38 24.81 3.14
N PRO A 216 3.79 24.83 1.85
CA PRO A 216 3.50 25.97 0.97
C PRO A 216 2.00 26.29 0.82
N ILE A 217 1.14 25.34 1.18
CA ILE A 217 -0.31 25.54 1.18
C ILE A 217 -0.69 26.20 2.49
N SER A 218 -1.29 27.40 2.44
CA SER A 218 -1.72 28.14 3.62
C SER A 218 -2.54 27.29 4.58
N SER A 219 -2.21 27.36 5.86
CA SER A 219 -2.92 26.70 6.97
C SER A 219 -2.90 25.17 6.95
N VAL A 220 -1.94 24.54 6.24
CA VAL A 220 -1.73 23.10 6.22
C VAL A 220 -0.33 22.75 6.71
N TYR A 221 -0.26 21.82 7.64
CA TYR A 221 0.97 21.29 8.21
C TYR A 221 1.17 19.84 7.76
N LYS A 222 2.40 19.48 7.40
CA LYS A 222 2.85 18.09 7.24
C LYS A 222 3.35 17.55 8.57
N VAL A 223 3.28 16.25 8.73
CA VAL A 223 3.79 15.56 9.92
C VAL A 223 5.04 14.79 9.54
N GLU A 224 6.15 15.08 10.21
CA GLU A 224 7.39 14.34 10.11
C GLU A 224 7.69 13.65 11.43
N ILE A 225 8.30 12.48 11.35
CA ILE A 225 8.73 11.70 12.50
C ILE A 225 10.22 11.49 12.38
N TYR A 226 10.94 11.90 13.40
CA TYR A 226 12.35 11.59 13.60
C TYR A 226 12.49 10.64 14.78
N ILE A 227 13.21 9.55 14.59
CA ILE A 227 13.53 8.56 15.61
C ILE A 227 15.03 8.35 15.63
N GLN A 228 15.66 8.51 16.78
CA GLN A 228 17.07 8.23 16.97
C GLN A 228 17.25 7.10 17.97
N ARG A 229 17.94 6.04 17.57
CA ARG A 229 18.25 4.91 18.44
C ARG A 229 19.29 5.30 19.49
N ILE A 230 18.98 5.08 20.77
CA ILE A 230 19.90 5.29 21.89
C ILE A 230 20.51 3.96 22.30
N SER A 231 19.69 2.91 22.41
CA SER A 231 20.14 1.59 22.81
C SER A 231 19.39 0.46 22.11
N GLY A 232 19.90 -0.76 22.23
CA GLY A 232 19.32 -1.94 21.61
C GLY A 232 19.99 -2.33 20.28
N GLN A 233 19.84 -3.59 19.90
CA GLN A 233 20.40 -4.13 18.67
C GLN A 233 19.61 -3.61 17.43
N ASP A 234 20.32 -3.16 16.39
CA ASP A 234 19.74 -2.53 15.20
C ASP A 234 18.60 -3.35 14.55
N THR A 235 18.82 -4.61 14.26
CA THR A 235 17.81 -5.48 13.61
C THR A 235 16.57 -5.67 14.45
N PHE A 236 16.72 -5.66 15.78
CA PHE A 236 15.62 -5.78 16.71
C PHE A 236 14.88 -4.46 16.86
N TRP A 237 15.61 -3.35 16.98
CA TRP A 237 15.08 -1.99 17.02
C TRP A 237 14.19 -1.70 15.78
N GLN A 238 14.65 -2.03 14.58
CA GLN A 238 13.85 -1.88 13.38
C GLN A 238 12.54 -2.69 13.44
N ARG A 239 12.60 -3.93 13.92
CA ARG A 239 11.43 -4.81 14.01
C ARG A 239 10.37 -4.29 14.96
N VAL A 240 10.75 -3.85 16.16
CA VAL A 240 9.79 -3.33 17.15
C VAL A 240 9.23 -1.98 16.73
N ASN A 241 10.03 -1.15 16.06
CA ASN A 241 9.58 0.14 15.54
C ASN A 241 8.54 0.02 14.44
N HIS A 242 8.59 -0.98 13.59
CA HIS A 242 7.50 -1.20 12.62
C HIS A 242 6.14 -1.34 13.32
N ARG A 243 6.09 -2.02 14.45
CA ARG A 243 4.87 -2.17 15.25
C ARG A 243 4.48 -0.87 15.93
N PHE A 244 5.45 -0.17 16.52
CA PHE A 244 5.27 1.12 17.17
C PHE A 244 4.74 2.19 16.20
N ILE A 245 5.38 2.37 15.05
CA ILE A 245 4.98 3.33 14.01
C ILE A 245 3.56 3.03 13.49
N ASN A 246 3.19 1.75 13.32
CA ASN A 246 1.83 1.37 12.98
C ASN A 246 0.83 1.69 14.11
N GLY A 247 1.26 1.64 15.36
CA GLY A 247 0.50 2.11 16.53
C GLY A 247 0.24 3.61 16.46
N LEU A 248 1.30 4.41 16.29
CA LEU A 248 1.19 5.86 16.13
C LEU A 248 0.23 6.26 15.01
N ARG A 249 0.28 5.57 13.88
CA ARG A 249 -0.64 5.81 12.77
C ARG A 249 -2.10 5.63 13.16
N LYS A 250 -2.41 4.66 14.02
CA LYS A 250 -3.78 4.46 14.53
C LYS A 250 -4.22 5.61 15.42
N GLU A 251 -3.30 6.14 16.23
CA GLU A 251 -3.59 7.29 17.10
C GLU A 251 -3.88 8.56 16.28
N PHE A 252 -3.17 8.80 15.18
CA PHE A 252 -3.50 9.86 14.23
C PHE A 252 -4.91 9.70 13.63
N LEU A 253 -5.30 8.47 13.29
CA LEU A 253 -6.66 8.20 12.80
C LEU A 253 -7.71 8.40 13.89
N LEU A 254 -7.41 8.04 15.13
CA LEU A 254 -8.28 8.27 16.28
C LEU A 254 -8.56 9.76 16.48
N TRP A 255 -7.53 10.61 16.39
CA TRP A 255 -7.68 12.07 16.45
C TRP A 255 -8.73 12.61 15.45
N HIS A 256 -8.71 12.11 14.22
CA HIS A 256 -9.67 12.54 13.19
C HIS A 256 -11.12 12.14 13.49
N THR A 257 -11.35 11.11 14.28
CA THR A 257 -12.69 10.64 14.69
C THR A 257 -13.17 11.22 16.02
N MET A 258 -12.31 11.99 16.69
CA MET A 258 -12.58 12.54 18.01
C MET A 258 -13.57 13.70 17.96
N GLU A 259 -14.44 13.81 18.96
CA GLU A 259 -15.36 14.93 19.10
C GLU A 259 -14.63 16.24 19.38
N GLU A 260 -15.20 17.34 18.93
CA GLU A 260 -14.58 18.67 19.05
C GLU A 260 -14.34 19.07 20.51
N SER A 261 -15.23 18.66 21.43
CA SER A 261 -15.07 18.88 22.87
C SER A 261 -13.79 18.27 23.45
N ALA A 262 -13.45 17.06 23.01
CA ALA A 262 -12.23 16.39 23.42
C ALA A 262 -10.98 17.03 22.79
N LYS A 263 -11.07 17.52 21.57
CA LYS A 263 -9.96 18.25 20.92
C LYS A 263 -9.64 19.58 21.65
N VAL A 264 -10.65 20.28 22.14
CA VAL A 264 -10.47 21.49 22.96
C VAL A 264 -9.70 21.17 24.24
N PHE A 265 -10.06 20.09 24.94
CA PHE A 265 -9.33 19.65 26.13
C PHE A 265 -7.84 19.43 25.86
N HIS A 266 -7.49 18.75 24.78
CA HIS A 266 -6.10 18.51 24.41
C HIS A 266 -5.35 19.80 24.01
N ARG A 267 -6.05 20.76 23.42
CA ARG A 267 -5.49 22.07 23.12
C ARG A 267 -5.12 22.85 24.39
N GLU A 268 -6.01 22.85 25.38
CA GLU A 268 -5.73 23.48 26.69
C GLU A 268 -4.60 22.75 27.43
N PHE A 269 -4.49 21.44 27.27
CA PHE A 269 -3.39 20.67 27.83
C PHE A 269 -2.05 21.05 27.18
N ALA A 270 -2.02 21.21 25.86
CA ALA A 270 -0.82 21.66 25.14
C ALA A 270 -0.38 23.06 25.60
N ASP A 271 -1.30 24.02 25.72
CA ASP A 271 -0.99 25.37 26.17
C ASP A 271 -0.33 25.41 27.57
N LYS A 272 -0.69 24.47 28.45
CA LYS A 272 -0.09 24.36 29.80
C LYS A 272 1.30 23.68 29.78
N THR A 273 1.56 22.84 28.79
CA THR A 273 2.78 22.04 28.70
C THR A 273 3.79 22.63 27.71
N LEU A 274 3.38 23.70 27.00
CA LEU A 274 4.16 24.31 25.95
C LEU A 274 5.45 24.92 26.51
N GLN A 275 6.58 24.51 25.97
CA GLN A 275 7.88 25.12 26.18
C GLN A 275 8.22 25.96 24.94
N ILE A 276 8.56 27.22 25.16
CA ILE A 276 9.04 28.09 24.07
C ILE A 276 10.51 27.68 23.85
N GLY A 277 10.77 26.95 22.76
CA GLY A 277 12.09 26.48 22.38
C GLY A 277 12.96 27.64 21.90
N GLY A 278 14.13 27.74 22.45
CA GLY A 278 15.22 28.54 21.92
C GLY A 278 16.46 27.65 21.84
N ASN A 279 16.85 27.34 20.60
CA ASN A 279 18.12 26.81 20.11
C ASN A 279 18.73 25.53 20.73
N GLU A 280 18.90 24.57 19.84
CA GLU A 280 19.80 23.41 19.74
C GLU A 280 19.23 22.05 20.18
N PRO A 281 18.83 21.22 19.19
CA PRO A 281 18.47 19.82 19.45
C PRO A 281 19.65 18.97 19.99
N GLU A 282 20.90 19.36 19.75
CA GLU A 282 22.07 18.61 20.23
C GLU A 282 22.33 18.77 21.75
N ARG A 283 22.00 19.91 22.35
CA ARG A 283 22.12 20.07 23.81
C ARG A 283 21.08 19.30 24.58
N ASP A 284 19.86 19.25 24.04
CA ASP A 284 18.76 18.54 24.67
C ASP A 284 18.99 17.02 24.68
N LEU A 285 19.65 16.47 23.64
CA LEU A 285 20.00 15.05 23.59
C LEU A 285 21.06 14.64 24.64
N GLN A 286 22.03 15.52 24.96
CA GLN A 286 23.02 15.26 26.01
C GLN A 286 22.40 15.36 27.41
N GLU A 287 21.51 16.32 27.67
CA GLU A 287 20.76 16.40 28.94
C GLU A 287 19.72 15.27 29.10
N LEU A 288 19.26 14.69 27.98
CA LEU A 288 18.30 13.59 27.98
C LEU A 288 18.99 12.23 28.18
N SER A 289 20.30 12.11 27.90
CA SER A 289 21.10 10.89 28.06
C SER A 289 21.78 10.75 29.41
N GLU A 290 21.87 11.81 30.25
CA GLU A 290 22.28 11.81 31.65
C GLU A 290 21.08 11.59 32.60
#